data_b876f95cacd08024cfc6463404d109a2
#
_entry.id   b876f95cacd08024cfc6463404d109a2
#
_cell.length_a   1.000
_cell.length_b   1.000
_cell.length_c   1.000
_cell.angle_alpha   90.00
_cell.angle_beta   90.00
_cell.angle_gamma   90.00
#
_symmetry.space_group_name_H-M   'P 1'
#
loop_
_entity.id
_entity.type
_entity.pdbx_description
1 polymer ?
#
loop_
_entity_poly.entity_id
_entity_poly.type
_entity_poly.pdbx_seq_one_letter_code
_entity_poly.pdbx_strand_id
1 'polypeptide(L)'
;GYRDSYTLSSLGFRLGLVASAFGCPCSCSFCCVSSLTGGRYLPHSVETVIADIRALGDIPVIRLVDANTFGDPRHAERLARGIAAAGIRKNLVADVRPDTVVRHPELLRLWKEAGLRSVVVGFEEISDDVLASWGKGSSVAVNDEAVSILRELGITIVGDFIVSPDYDEARFDALERHVAGRRIDLPILSVLTPIPGHPLHAAMADRIVLHDLDYYTFTNAVVPTRLDEKRFYERYAGLIRAFHSKAKL
;
A
#
# COMPACT_ATOMS: atom_id res chain seq x y z
N GLY A 1 20.80 -4.53 19.05
CA GLY A 1 20.66 -5.83 18.38
C GLY A 1 19.63 -5.80 17.26
N TYR A 2 19.44 -6.90 16.55
CA TYR A 2 18.47 -7.05 15.43
C TYR A 2 17.08 -6.50 15.79
N ARG A 3 16.56 -6.93 16.95
CA ARG A 3 15.25 -6.52 17.45
C ARG A 3 15.09 -4.99 17.51
N ASP A 4 16.08 -4.28 18.04
CA ASP A 4 15.98 -2.84 18.25
C ASP A 4 16.03 -2.07 16.94
N SER A 5 16.74 -2.60 15.94
CA SER A 5 16.84 -2.00 14.60
C SER A 5 15.58 -2.19 13.74
N TYR A 6 14.80 -3.26 14.01
CA TYR A 6 13.61 -3.60 13.23
C TYR A 6 12.31 -3.48 14.04
N THR A 7 12.33 -2.67 15.10
CA THR A 7 11.13 -2.36 15.89
C THR A 7 10.87 -0.86 15.86
N LEU A 8 9.63 -0.50 15.54
CA LEU A 8 9.13 0.87 15.66
C LEU A 8 8.20 0.93 16.89
N SER A 9 8.34 1.99 17.66
CA SER A 9 7.40 2.33 18.74
C SER A 9 6.72 3.63 18.38
N SER A 10 5.47 3.55 17.99
CA SER A 10 4.68 4.70 17.56
C SER A 10 3.22 4.51 17.97
N LEU A 11 2.51 5.58 18.22
CA LEU A 11 1.07 5.57 18.54
C LEU A 11 0.70 4.61 19.71
N GLY A 12 1.61 4.40 20.64
CA GLY A 12 1.35 3.57 21.83
C GLY A 12 1.46 2.06 21.61
N PHE A 13 1.90 1.58 20.45
CA PHE A 13 2.17 0.16 20.21
C PHE A 13 3.53 -0.08 19.56
N ARG A 14 4.03 -1.30 19.71
CA ARG A 14 5.31 -1.74 19.12
C ARG A 14 5.03 -2.58 17.88
N LEU A 15 5.74 -2.23 16.79
CA LEU A 15 5.63 -2.85 15.49
C LEU A 15 6.98 -3.43 15.07
N GLY A 16 7.04 -4.70 14.77
CA GLY A 16 8.21 -5.35 14.20
C GLY A 16 8.15 -5.34 12.67
N LEU A 17 9.27 -5.11 12.02
CA LEU A 17 9.40 -5.06 10.56
C LEU A 17 10.09 -6.32 10.06
N VAL A 18 9.47 -7.02 9.11
CA VAL A 18 10.02 -8.23 8.46
C VAL A 18 9.76 -8.14 6.96
N ALA A 19 10.78 -8.42 6.15
CA ALA A 19 10.57 -8.58 4.71
C ALA A 19 10.30 -10.05 4.40
N SER A 20 9.22 -10.35 3.67
CA SER A 20 8.97 -11.70 3.14
C SER A 20 9.33 -11.83 1.67
N ALA A 21 9.40 -10.70 0.96
CA ALA A 21 9.83 -10.64 -0.43
C ALA A 21 10.37 -9.26 -0.79
N PHE A 22 11.16 -9.19 -1.85
CA PHE A 22 11.54 -7.96 -2.53
C PHE A 22 10.91 -7.88 -3.91
N GLY A 23 10.57 -6.66 -4.32
CA GLY A 23 10.02 -6.37 -5.64
C GLY A 23 8.55 -6.71 -5.78
N CYS A 24 8.07 -6.55 -7.01
CA CYS A 24 6.69 -6.80 -7.39
C CYS A 24 6.67 -7.29 -8.84
N PRO A 25 5.85 -8.30 -9.19
CA PRO A 25 5.76 -8.78 -10.56
C PRO A 25 4.95 -7.87 -11.49
N CYS A 26 4.40 -6.78 -10.95
CA CYS A 26 3.60 -5.81 -11.69
C CYS A 26 4.45 -4.61 -12.15
N SER A 27 4.03 -3.97 -13.25
CA SER A 27 4.74 -2.86 -13.89
C SER A 27 3.89 -1.59 -13.94
N CYS A 28 3.28 -1.21 -12.80
CA CYS A 28 2.50 0.02 -12.70
C CYS A 28 3.39 1.24 -13.01
N SER A 29 2.94 2.12 -13.91
CA SER A 29 3.76 3.23 -14.44
C SER A 29 4.08 4.34 -13.43
N PHE A 30 3.41 4.36 -12.28
CA PHE A 30 3.69 5.29 -11.18
C PHE A 30 4.66 4.73 -10.14
N CYS A 31 4.91 3.41 -10.13
CA CYS A 31 5.60 2.71 -9.05
C CYS A 31 7.05 2.39 -9.39
N CYS A 32 7.99 2.88 -8.58
CA CYS A 32 9.43 2.65 -8.80
C CYS A 32 9.90 1.23 -8.43
N VAL A 33 9.08 0.42 -7.74
CA VAL A 33 9.50 -0.90 -7.24
C VAL A 33 9.94 -1.84 -8.36
N SER A 34 9.23 -1.85 -9.49
CA SER A 34 9.60 -2.69 -10.64
C SER A 34 10.98 -2.31 -11.21
N SER A 35 11.33 -1.02 -11.20
CA SER A 35 12.64 -0.54 -11.64
C SER A 35 13.77 -1.00 -10.73
N LEU A 36 13.53 -1.06 -9.41
CA LEU A 36 14.52 -1.48 -8.42
C LEU A 36 14.92 -2.95 -8.55
N THR A 37 14.00 -3.81 -8.97
CA THR A 37 14.24 -5.26 -9.05
C THR A 37 14.25 -5.80 -10.48
N GLY A 38 14.17 -4.91 -11.49
CA GLY A 38 14.03 -5.31 -12.90
C GLY A 38 12.75 -6.11 -13.14
N GLY A 39 11.64 -5.74 -12.50
CA GLY A 39 10.34 -6.41 -12.62
C GLY A 39 10.27 -7.80 -11.96
N ARG A 40 11.28 -8.16 -11.16
CA ARG A 40 11.33 -9.48 -10.50
C ARG A 40 10.65 -9.43 -9.14
N TYR A 41 9.98 -10.52 -8.79
CA TYR A 41 9.52 -10.82 -7.45
C TYR A 41 10.50 -11.82 -6.82
N LEU A 42 11.11 -11.46 -5.71
CA LEU A 42 12.20 -12.18 -5.05
C LEU A 42 11.77 -12.57 -3.63
N PRO A 43 11.07 -13.70 -3.45
CA PRO A 43 10.62 -14.14 -2.13
C PRO A 43 11.78 -14.69 -1.30
N HIS A 44 11.76 -14.42 0.00
CA HIS A 44 12.58 -15.11 0.97
C HIS A 44 12.06 -16.53 1.23
N SER A 45 12.91 -17.42 1.73
CA SER A 45 12.43 -18.73 2.17
C SER A 45 11.48 -18.60 3.36
N VAL A 46 10.52 -19.50 3.47
CA VAL A 46 9.56 -19.52 4.57
C VAL A 46 10.29 -19.61 5.93
N GLU A 47 11.35 -20.40 5.97
CA GLU A 47 12.18 -20.61 7.15
C GLU A 47 12.87 -19.32 7.60
N THR A 48 13.39 -18.54 6.65
CA THR A 48 14.01 -17.23 6.92
C THR A 48 12.99 -16.27 7.53
N VAL A 49 11.82 -16.13 6.89
CA VAL A 49 10.75 -15.23 7.40
C VAL A 49 10.30 -15.64 8.81
N ILE A 50 10.13 -16.93 9.06
CA ILE A 50 9.77 -17.47 10.40
C ILE A 50 10.87 -17.15 11.42
N ALA A 51 12.14 -17.31 11.05
CA ALA A 51 13.27 -17.00 11.93
C ALA A 51 13.31 -15.51 12.28
N ASP A 52 13.07 -14.63 11.31
CA ASP A 52 13.02 -13.18 11.50
C ASP A 52 11.85 -12.76 12.41
N ILE A 53 10.66 -13.34 12.22
CA ILE A 53 9.52 -13.10 13.12
C ILE A 53 9.83 -13.54 14.55
N ARG A 54 10.47 -14.70 14.73
CA ARG A 54 10.87 -15.20 16.06
C ARG A 54 11.92 -14.34 16.71
N ALA A 55 12.87 -13.77 15.95
CA ALA A 55 13.92 -12.88 16.45
C ALA A 55 13.36 -11.59 17.06
N LEU A 56 12.15 -11.18 16.66
CA LEU A 56 11.46 -10.01 17.24
C LEU A 56 10.85 -10.29 18.61
N GLY A 57 10.85 -11.54 19.08
CA GLY A 57 10.47 -11.92 20.44
C GLY A 57 9.00 -11.58 20.75
N ASP A 58 8.77 -10.77 21.80
CA ASP A 58 7.46 -10.41 22.32
C ASP A 58 6.73 -9.29 21.57
N ILE A 59 7.30 -8.75 20.48
CA ILE A 59 6.63 -7.74 19.65
C ILE A 59 5.30 -8.30 19.12
N PRO A 60 4.14 -7.67 19.42
CA PRO A 60 2.84 -8.28 19.15
C PRO A 60 2.37 -8.13 17.70
N VAL A 61 2.84 -7.10 16.99
CA VAL A 61 2.41 -6.77 15.63
C VAL A 61 3.62 -6.84 14.70
N ILE A 62 3.47 -7.57 13.62
CA ILE A 62 4.50 -7.70 12.56
C ILE A 62 3.97 -7.07 11.27
N ARG A 63 4.69 -6.07 10.78
CA ARG A 63 4.48 -5.49 9.45
C ARG A 63 5.39 -6.21 8.46
N LEU A 64 4.80 -6.90 7.50
CA LEU A 64 5.53 -7.37 6.32
C LEU A 64 5.78 -6.16 5.42
N VAL A 65 7.05 -5.76 5.28
CA VAL A 65 7.44 -4.53 4.55
C VAL A 65 7.69 -4.80 3.07
N ASP A 66 6.87 -5.64 2.49
CA ASP A 66 6.95 -6.01 1.08
C ASP A 66 6.19 -4.97 0.23
N ALA A 67 6.62 -4.79 -1.01
CA ALA A 67 5.83 -4.00 -1.96
C ALA A 67 4.54 -4.70 -2.42
N ASN A 68 4.49 -6.02 -2.29
CA ASN A 68 3.33 -6.87 -2.55
C ASN A 68 3.58 -8.25 -1.92
N THR A 69 3.07 -8.48 -0.73
CA THR A 69 3.25 -9.75 0.00
C THR A 69 2.67 -10.95 -0.78
N PHE A 70 1.67 -10.72 -1.59
CA PHE A 70 0.96 -11.74 -2.37
C PHE A 70 1.37 -11.78 -3.85
N GLY A 71 2.55 -11.27 -4.19
CA GLY A 71 3.05 -11.21 -5.56
C GLY A 71 3.22 -12.58 -6.23
N ASP A 72 3.47 -13.64 -5.44
CA ASP A 72 3.34 -15.05 -5.81
C ASP A 72 2.35 -15.73 -4.86
N PRO A 73 1.11 -16.02 -5.30
CA PRO A 73 0.10 -16.65 -4.45
C PRO A 73 0.52 -18.01 -3.87
N ARG A 74 1.31 -18.79 -4.61
CA ARG A 74 1.82 -20.09 -4.13
C ARG A 74 2.84 -19.91 -3.00
N HIS A 75 3.71 -18.91 -3.13
CA HIS A 75 4.64 -18.56 -2.06
C HIS A 75 3.89 -18.04 -0.83
N ALA A 76 2.94 -17.13 -1.03
CA ALA A 76 2.12 -16.58 0.05
C ALA A 76 1.33 -17.68 0.80
N GLU A 77 0.82 -18.70 0.09
CA GLU A 77 0.16 -19.85 0.70
C GLU A 77 1.14 -20.64 1.59
N ARG A 78 2.33 -20.98 1.06
CA ARG A 78 3.36 -21.71 1.83
C ARG A 78 3.76 -20.93 3.09
N LEU A 79 3.91 -19.62 2.97
CA LEU A 79 4.28 -18.75 4.09
C LEU A 79 3.20 -18.74 5.18
N ALA A 80 1.92 -18.56 4.82
CA ALA A 80 0.81 -18.61 5.78
C ALA A 80 0.76 -19.95 6.53
N ARG A 81 0.86 -21.06 5.80
CA ARG A 81 0.90 -22.41 6.38
C ARG A 81 2.12 -22.60 7.30
N GLY A 82 3.29 -22.10 6.88
CA GLY A 82 4.51 -22.15 7.69
C GLY A 82 4.40 -21.37 8.99
N ILE A 83 3.84 -20.14 8.96
CA ILE A 83 3.60 -19.30 10.14
C ILE A 83 2.66 -20.02 11.12
N ALA A 84 1.56 -20.60 10.60
CA ALA A 84 0.61 -21.34 11.42
C ALA A 84 1.24 -22.61 12.04
N ALA A 85 1.97 -23.40 11.24
CA ALA A 85 2.67 -24.61 11.70
C ALA A 85 3.77 -24.30 12.72
N ALA A 86 4.43 -23.13 12.61
CA ALA A 86 5.42 -22.67 13.55
C ALA A 86 4.84 -22.20 14.90
N GLY A 87 3.51 -22.20 15.06
CA GLY A 87 2.81 -21.78 16.28
C GLY A 87 2.92 -20.27 16.57
N ILE A 88 3.23 -19.46 15.56
CA ILE A 88 3.39 -18.02 15.71
C ILE A 88 2.02 -17.38 15.96
N ARG A 89 1.92 -16.64 17.09
CA ARG A 89 0.71 -15.92 17.51
C ARG A 89 0.97 -14.41 17.48
N LYS A 90 0.96 -13.82 16.29
CA LYS A 90 1.20 -12.39 16.08
C LYS A 90 0.08 -11.79 15.23
N ASN A 91 -0.15 -10.50 15.38
CA ASN A 91 -0.99 -9.75 14.47
C ASN A 91 -0.14 -9.36 13.25
N LEU A 92 -0.52 -9.82 12.08
CA LEU A 92 0.21 -9.55 10.84
C LEU A 92 -0.46 -8.40 10.08
N VAL A 93 0.39 -7.57 9.47
CA VAL A 93 0.00 -6.50 8.54
C VAL A 93 0.77 -6.74 7.24
N ALA A 94 0.08 -6.74 6.10
CA ALA A 94 0.66 -7.07 4.79
C ALA A 94 0.15 -6.14 3.69
N ASP A 95 0.89 -6.02 2.58
CA ASP A 95 0.45 -5.30 1.39
C ASP A 95 -0.20 -6.24 0.40
N VAL A 96 -1.34 -5.83 -0.16
CA VAL A 96 -2.07 -6.61 -1.14
C VAL A 96 -2.65 -5.73 -2.23
N ARG A 97 -2.75 -6.28 -3.43
CA ARG A 97 -3.46 -5.65 -4.55
C ARG A 97 -4.94 -6.05 -4.54
N PRO A 98 -5.86 -5.14 -4.93
CA PRO A 98 -7.30 -5.45 -4.98
C PRO A 98 -7.61 -6.68 -5.85
N ASP A 99 -6.98 -6.77 -7.04
CA ASP A 99 -7.17 -7.89 -7.96
C ASP A 99 -6.70 -9.23 -7.40
N THR A 100 -5.73 -9.24 -6.49
CA THR A 100 -5.31 -10.45 -5.77
C THR A 100 -6.35 -10.87 -4.74
N VAL A 101 -6.95 -9.93 -4.01
CA VAL A 101 -8.02 -10.21 -3.05
C VAL A 101 -9.21 -10.87 -3.75
N VAL A 102 -9.63 -10.32 -4.89
CA VAL A 102 -10.78 -10.82 -5.67
C VAL A 102 -10.49 -12.20 -6.28
N ARG A 103 -9.28 -12.40 -6.82
CA ARG A 103 -8.91 -13.68 -7.46
C ARG A 103 -8.62 -14.80 -6.47
N HIS A 104 -8.23 -14.47 -5.24
CA HIS A 104 -7.75 -15.45 -4.24
C HIS A 104 -8.36 -15.19 -2.84
N PRO A 105 -9.68 -15.13 -2.67
CA PRO A 105 -10.30 -14.85 -1.37
C PRO A 105 -9.99 -15.94 -0.33
N GLU A 106 -9.81 -17.20 -0.78
CA GLU A 106 -9.42 -18.32 0.09
C GLU A 106 -8.00 -18.16 0.65
N LEU A 107 -7.09 -17.53 -0.12
CA LEU A 107 -5.74 -17.22 0.37
C LEU A 107 -5.79 -16.16 1.49
N LEU A 108 -6.64 -15.13 1.35
CA LEU A 108 -6.84 -14.13 2.40
C LEU A 108 -7.46 -14.75 3.66
N ARG A 109 -8.35 -15.73 3.51
CA ARG A 109 -8.94 -16.49 4.63
C ARG A 109 -7.85 -17.29 5.36
N LEU A 110 -7.00 -17.99 4.62
CA LEU A 110 -5.86 -18.71 5.18
C LEU A 110 -4.92 -17.77 5.97
N TRP A 111 -4.61 -16.61 5.40
CA TRP A 111 -3.79 -15.60 6.08
C TRP A 111 -4.47 -15.03 7.34
N LYS A 112 -5.81 -14.84 7.31
CA LYS A 112 -6.59 -14.45 8.50
C LYS A 112 -6.42 -15.46 9.63
N GLU A 113 -6.46 -16.75 9.33
CA GLU A 113 -6.22 -17.84 10.29
C GLU A 113 -4.77 -17.82 10.80
N ALA A 114 -3.79 -17.52 9.94
CA ALA A 114 -2.39 -17.38 10.31
C ALA A 114 -2.08 -16.12 11.15
N GLY A 115 -3.04 -15.19 11.29
CA GLY A 115 -2.88 -14.00 12.13
C GLY A 115 -2.97 -12.66 11.39
N LEU A 116 -3.28 -12.63 10.09
CA LEU A 116 -3.50 -11.36 9.36
C LEU A 116 -4.66 -10.59 9.99
N ARG A 117 -4.42 -9.32 10.35
CA ARG A 117 -5.43 -8.45 10.94
C ARG A 117 -5.69 -7.21 10.12
N SER A 118 -4.68 -6.75 9.40
CA SER A 118 -4.78 -5.55 8.58
C SER A 118 -4.05 -5.74 7.26
N VAL A 119 -4.55 -5.12 6.21
CA VAL A 119 -3.88 -5.04 4.92
C VAL A 119 -3.77 -3.60 4.45
N VAL A 120 -2.65 -3.28 3.81
CA VAL A 120 -2.49 -2.08 3.01
C VAL A 120 -2.88 -2.43 1.58
N VAL A 121 -3.88 -1.73 1.06
CA VAL A 121 -4.45 -1.99 -0.27
C VAL A 121 -4.20 -0.79 -1.17
N GLY A 122 -3.41 -0.97 -2.19
CA GLY A 122 -3.20 0.07 -3.20
C GLY A 122 -4.42 0.18 -4.12
N PHE A 123 -5.39 1.02 -3.78
CA PHE A 123 -6.52 1.36 -4.66
C PHE A 123 -6.10 2.35 -5.74
N GLU A 124 -5.22 3.27 -5.40
CA GLU A 124 -4.51 4.27 -6.19
C GLU A 124 -5.45 5.36 -6.73
N GLU A 125 -6.51 5.01 -7.47
CA GLU A 125 -7.33 5.96 -8.19
C GLU A 125 -8.81 5.50 -8.28
N ILE A 126 -9.69 6.45 -8.54
CA ILE A 126 -11.14 6.28 -8.61
C ILE A 126 -11.70 6.37 -10.04
N SER A 127 -10.84 6.25 -11.04
CA SER A 127 -11.17 6.28 -12.47
C SER A 127 -10.55 5.08 -13.16
N ASP A 128 -11.39 4.32 -13.87
CA ASP A 128 -10.95 3.18 -14.65
C ASP A 128 -9.96 3.58 -15.75
N ASP A 129 -10.18 4.72 -16.41
CA ASP A 129 -9.27 5.22 -17.45
C ASP A 129 -7.88 5.51 -16.88
N VAL A 130 -7.80 6.11 -15.69
CA VAL A 130 -6.52 6.41 -15.04
C VAL A 130 -5.86 5.13 -14.56
N LEU A 131 -6.59 4.21 -13.92
CA LEU A 131 -6.08 2.90 -13.50
C LEU A 131 -5.52 2.12 -14.70
N ALA A 132 -6.23 2.14 -15.83
CA ALA A 132 -5.79 1.50 -17.07
C ALA A 132 -4.53 2.18 -17.63
N SER A 133 -4.48 3.51 -17.68
CA SER A 133 -3.31 4.27 -18.16
C SER A 133 -2.07 4.03 -17.29
N TRP A 134 -2.25 3.76 -16.01
CA TRP A 134 -1.18 3.43 -15.07
C TRP A 134 -0.76 1.95 -15.12
N GLY A 135 -1.43 1.12 -15.91
CA GLY A 135 -1.17 -0.32 -15.96
C GLY A 135 -1.41 -1.01 -14.61
N LYS A 136 -2.34 -0.47 -13.79
CA LYS A 136 -2.62 -1.02 -12.45
C LYS A 136 -3.18 -2.45 -12.53
N GLY A 137 -3.87 -2.81 -13.62
CA GLY A 137 -4.48 -4.13 -13.77
C GLY A 137 -5.65 -4.37 -12.81
N SER A 138 -6.31 -3.30 -12.37
CA SER A 138 -7.50 -3.29 -11.54
C SER A 138 -8.51 -2.30 -12.11
N SER A 139 -9.72 -2.31 -11.58
CA SER A 139 -10.79 -1.35 -11.88
C SER A 139 -11.46 -0.90 -10.59
N VAL A 140 -12.27 0.15 -10.66
CA VAL A 140 -13.06 0.63 -9.51
C VAL A 140 -13.99 -0.47 -9.01
N ALA A 141 -14.60 -1.25 -9.91
CA ALA A 141 -15.45 -2.37 -9.53
C ALA A 141 -14.67 -3.47 -8.77
N VAL A 142 -13.46 -3.81 -9.24
CA VAL A 142 -12.56 -4.76 -8.55
C VAL A 142 -12.12 -4.21 -7.20
N ASN A 143 -11.86 -2.91 -7.10
CA ASN A 143 -11.52 -2.27 -5.83
C ASN A 143 -12.68 -2.38 -4.83
N ASP A 144 -13.92 -2.15 -5.26
CA ASP A 144 -15.12 -2.26 -4.43
C ASP A 144 -15.40 -3.70 -3.97
N GLU A 145 -15.21 -4.67 -4.86
CA GLU A 145 -15.32 -6.10 -4.54
C GLU A 145 -14.26 -6.53 -3.51
N ALA A 146 -13.01 -6.06 -3.68
CA ALA A 146 -11.95 -6.32 -2.70
C ALA A 146 -12.29 -5.77 -1.31
N VAL A 147 -12.85 -4.56 -1.22
CA VAL A 147 -13.34 -4.00 0.06
C VAL A 147 -14.38 -4.91 0.69
N SER A 148 -15.35 -5.40 -0.10
CA SER A 148 -16.41 -6.29 0.38
C SER A 148 -15.85 -7.59 0.95
N ILE A 149 -14.95 -8.26 0.23
CA ILE A 149 -14.30 -9.51 0.66
C ILE A 149 -13.51 -9.31 1.95
N LEU A 150 -12.69 -8.24 2.02
CA LEU A 150 -11.88 -7.96 3.21
C LEU A 150 -12.76 -7.66 4.43
N ARG A 151 -13.88 -6.97 4.23
CA ARG A 151 -14.88 -6.71 5.28
C ARG A 151 -15.55 -7.97 5.79
N GLU A 152 -15.96 -8.87 4.90
CA GLU A 152 -16.54 -10.16 5.27
C GLU A 152 -15.53 -11.00 6.09
N LEU A 153 -14.25 -10.92 5.76
CA LEU A 153 -13.19 -11.59 6.52
C LEU A 153 -12.85 -10.88 7.84
N GLY A 154 -13.39 -9.69 8.10
CA GLY A 154 -13.04 -8.89 9.29
C GLY A 154 -11.57 -8.50 9.31
N ILE A 155 -11.01 -8.14 8.16
CA ILE A 155 -9.64 -7.62 7.99
C ILE A 155 -9.72 -6.10 7.90
N THR A 156 -8.92 -5.41 8.70
CA THR A 156 -8.81 -3.95 8.68
C THR A 156 -8.17 -3.47 7.37
N ILE A 157 -8.74 -2.46 6.74
CA ILE A 157 -8.32 -1.95 5.44
C ILE A 157 -7.62 -0.60 5.61
N VAL A 158 -6.34 -0.55 5.32
CA VAL A 158 -5.59 0.68 5.05
C VAL A 158 -5.60 0.86 3.54
N GLY A 159 -6.23 1.91 3.04
CA GLY A 159 -6.42 2.11 1.60
C GLY A 159 -5.57 3.24 1.05
N ASP A 160 -4.63 2.94 0.16
CA ASP A 160 -3.75 3.94 -0.45
C ASP A 160 -4.39 4.52 -1.71
N PHE A 161 -4.36 5.86 -1.81
CA PHE A 161 -4.80 6.65 -2.96
C PHE A 161 -3.73 7.65 -3.37
N ILE A 162 -3.59 7.85 -4.67
CA ILE A 162 -2.62 8.78 -5.25
C ILE A 162 -3.37 10.01 -5.79
N VAL A 163 -3.09 11.17 -5.23
CA VAL A 163 -3.60 12.46 -5.70
C VAL A 163 -2.67 12.96 -6.80
N SER A 164 -3.20 13.13 -8.01
CA SER A 164 -2.44 13.72 -9.11
C SER A 164 -2.30 15.24 -8.93
N PRO A 165 -1.14 15.84 -9.24
CA PRO A 165 -1.01 17.31 -9.37
C PRO A 165 -2.01 17.92 -10.35
N ASP A 166 -2.51 17.13 -11.31
CA ASP A 166 -3.50 17.55 -12.29
C ASP A 166 -4.96 17.52 -11.79
N TYR A 167 -5.20 17.26 -10.48
CA TYR A 167 -6.54 17.30 -9.90
C TYR A 167 -7.10 18.73 -9.89
N ASP A 168 -8.36 18.87 -10.33
CA ASP A 168 -9.19 20.04 -10.11
C ASP A 168 -10.14 19.86 -8.91
N GLU A 169 -10.94 20.88 -8.60
CA GLU A 169 -11.90 20.84 -7.49
C GLU A 169 -12.86 19.64 -7.59
N ALA A 170 -13.38 19.39 -8.80
CA ALA A 170 -14.33 18.31 -9.02
C ALA A 170 -13.71 16.94 -8.74
N ARG A 171 -12.41 16.77 -9.04
CA ARG A 171 -11.70 15.52 -8.81
C ARG A 171 -11.42 15.31 -7.31
N PHE A 172 -11.05 16.36 -6.58
CA PHE A 172 -10.95 16.30 -5.12
C PHE A 172 -12.28 15.92 -4.47
N ASP A 173 -13.39 16.56 -4.89
CA ASP A 173 -14.73 16.23 -4.37
C ASP A 173 -15.15 14.79 -4.71
N ALA A 174 -14.79 14.31 -5.90
CA ALA A 174 -15.09 12.93 -6.30
C ALA A 174 -14.34 11.91 -5.43
N LEU A 175 -13.05 12.14 -5.14
CA LEU A 175 -12.25 11.29 -4.27
C LEU A 175 -12.82 11.28 -2.84
N GLU A 176 -13.19 12.43 -2.31
CA GLU A 176 -13.79 12.54 -0.98
C GLU A 176 -15.08 11.73 -0.87
N ARG A 177 -16.01 11.92 -1.83
CA ARG A 177 -17.28 11.16 -1.87
C ARG A 177 -17.04 9.66 -2.05
N HIS A 178 -16.11 9.29 -2.91
CA HIS A 178 -15.80 7.89 -3.18
C HIS A 178 -15.33 7.17 -1.91
N VAL A 179 -14.36 7.76 -1.20
CA VAL A 179 -13.80 7.17 0.03
C VAL A 179 -14.82 7.20 1.16
N ALA A 180 -15.60 8.29 1.30
CA ALA A 180 -16.64 8.41 2.33
C ALA A 180 -17.77 7.37 2.17
N GLY A 181 -18.07 6.98 0.93
CA GLY A 181 -19.09 5.96 0.62
C GLY A 181 -18.61 4.53 0.86
N ARG A 182 -17.34 4.31 1.15
CA ARG A 182 -16.72 3.00 1.32
C ARG A 182 -16.23 2.80 2.74
N ARG A 183 -16.25 1.55 3.19
CA ARG A 183 -15.81 1.20 4.55
C ARG A 183 -14.29 0.91 4.56
N ILE A 184 -13.48 1.92 4.24
CA ILE A 184 -12.02 1.89 4.39
C ILE A 184 -11.69 2.43 5.78
N ASP A 185 -10.95 1.65 6.58
CA ASP A 185 -10.72 2.00 7.99
C ASP A 185 -9.72 3.14 8.15
N LEU A 186 -8.67 3.14 7.33
CA LEU A 186 -7.66 4.19 7.29
C LEU A 186 -7.28 4.50 5.84
N PRO A 187 -7.91 5.49 5.19
CA PRO A 187 -7.45 5.98 3.90
C PRO A 187 -6.14 6.77 4.06
N ILE A 188 -5.16 6.46 3.22
CA ILE A 188 -3.88 7.17 3.13
C ILE A 188 -3.81 7.83 1.76
N LEU A 189 -3.29 9.06 1.74
CA LEU A 189 -3.11 9.83 0.52
C LEU A 189 -1.63 10.10 0.28
N SER A 190 -1.20 9.89 -0.94
CA SER A 190 0.08 10.36 -1.45
C SER A 190 -0.12 11.27 -2.66
N VAL A 191 0.84 12.13 -2.93
CA VAL A 191 0.90 12.93 -4.16
C VAL A 191 1.72 12.16 -5.20
N LEU A 192 1.23 12.08 -6.43
CA LEU A 192 1.97 11.46 -7.53
C LEU A 192 3.34 12.13 -7.68
N THR A 193 4.39 11.37 -7.36
CA THR A 193 5.78 11.85 -7.37
C THR A 193 6.59 11.03 -8.36
N PRO A 194 7.10 11.62 -9.45
CA PRO A 194 7.96 10.95 -10.41
C PRO A 194 9.36 10.77 -9.82
N ILE A 195 9.64 9.59 -9.28
CA ILE A 195 10.91 9.28 -8.60
C ILE A 195 12.06 9.18 -9.62
N PRO A 196 13.22 9.83 -9.37
CA PRO A 196 14.39 9.73 -10.23
C PRO A 196 14.81 8.29 -10.53
N GLY A 197 15.21 8.03 -11.77
CA GLY A 197 15.55 6.69 -12.25
C GLY A 197 14.36 5.81 -12.69
N HIS A 198 13.13 6.27 -12.47
CA HIS A 198 11.93 5.60 -12.95
C HIS A 198 11.48 6.17 -14.30
N PRO A 199 10.87 5.38 -15.23
CA PRO A 199 10.37 5.88 -16.51
C PRO A 199 9.41 7.08 -16.41
N LEU A 200 8.57 7.13 -15.37
CA LEU A 200 7.69 8.27 -15.12
C LEU A 200 8.47 9.58 -14.93
N HIS A 201 9.61 9.54 -14.26
CA HIS A 201 10.47 10.73 -14.07
C HIS A 201 10.96 11.24 -15.44
N ALA A 202 11.41 10.35 -16.30
CA ALA A 202 11.85 10.72 -17.65
C ALA A 202 10.68 11.26 -18.50
N ALA A 203 9.50 10.65 -18.40
CA ALA A 203 8.30 11.08 -19.11
C ALA A 203 7.77 12.44 -18.64
N MET A 204 8.04 12.84 -17.41
CA MET A 204 7.62 14.12 -16.83
C MET A 204 8.75 15.14 -16.70
N ALA A 205 9.95 14.85 -17.23
CA ALA A 205 11.16 15.68 -17.04
C ALA A 205 10.93 17.17 -17.32
N ASP A 206 10.23 17.50 -18.42
CA ASP A 206 9.94 18.88 -18.82
C ASP A 206 8.93 19.59 -17.90
N ARG A 207 8.22 18.83 -17.07
CA ARG A 207 7.24 19.35 -16.09
C ARG A 207 7.82 19.51 -14.69
N ILE A 208 8.95 18.87 -14.39
CA ILE A 208 9.55 18.91 -13.04
C ILE A 208 10.10 20.31 -12.78
N VAL A 209 9.62 20.94 -11.73
CA VAL A 209 10.04 22.29 -11.28
C VAL A 209 10.81 22.27 -9.96
N LEU A 210 10.70 21.20 -9.18
CA LEU A 210 11.46 20.97 -7.95
C LEU A 210 12.43 19.82 -8.17
N HIS A 211 13.73 20.15 -8.19
CA HIS A 211 14.80 19.16 -8.42
C HIS A 211 15.51 18.72 -7.14
N ASP A 212 15.23 19.38 -6.03
CA ASP A 212 15.75 19.01 -4.71
C ASP A 212 15.07 17.74 -4.23
N LEU A 213 15.84 16.68 -3.98
CA LEU A 213 15.34 15.36 -3.59
C LEU A 213 14.65 15.34 -2.24
N ASP A 214 14.89 16.33 -1.38
CA ASP A 214 14.20 16.46 -0.10
C ASP A 214 12.69 16.69 -0.24
N TYR A 215 12.23 17.10 -1.44
CA TYR A 215 10.81 17.26 -1.74
C TYR A 215 10.14 16.01 -2.34
N TYR A 216 10.91 14.93 -2.63
CA TYR A 216 10.36 13.70 -3.20
C TYR A 216 9.82 12.75 -2.13
N THR A 217 8.90 13.25 -1.31
CA THR A 217 8.39 12.60 -0.09
C THR A 217 7.00 11.97 -0.23
N PHE A 218 6.44 11.92 -1.46
CA PHE A 218 5.06 11.51 -1.74
C PHE A 218 3.98 12.39 -1.10
N THR A 219 4.36 13.52 -0.50
CA THR A 219 3.43 14.53 0.03
C THR A 219 3.56 15.87 -0.68
N ASN A 220 4.56 16.02 -1.52
CA ASN A 220 4.84 17.23 -2.29
C ASN A 220 4.61 17.00 -3.79
N ALA A 221 4.00 17.99 -4.45
CA ALA A 221 3.98 18.06 -5.91
C ALA A 221 5.31 18.64 -6.40
N VAL A 222 6.08 17.85 -7.16
CA VAL A 222 7.35 18.31 -7.77
C VAL A 222 7.17 18.82 -9.20
N VAL A 223 5.92 18.81 -9.68
CA VAL A 223 5.47 19.38 -10.96
C VAL A 223 4.38 20.41 -10.68
N PRO A 224 4.11 21.36 -11.58
CA PRO A 224 3.03 22.34 -11.40
C PRO A 224 1.68 21.65 -11.16
N THR A 225 0.91 22.22 -10.23
CA THR A 225 -0.45 21.75 -9.95
C THR A 225 -1.46 22.47 -10.85
N ARG A 226 -2.55 21.79 -11.21
CA ARG A 226 -3.64 22.37 -12.02
C ARG A 226 -4.39 23.46 -11.28
N LEU A 227 -4.62 23.28 -9.97
CA LEU A 227 -5.09 24.34 -9.09
C LEU A 227 -3.90 25.24 -8.72
N ASP A 228 -4.17 26.45 -8.29
CA ASP A 228 -3.17 27.24 -7.55
C ASP A 228 -2.57 26.37 -6.43
N GLU A 229 -1.26 26.47 -6.22
CA GLU A 229 -0.52 25.59 -5.31
C GLU A 229 -1.09 25.60 -3.88
N LYS A 230 -1.38 26.81 -3.36
CA LYS A 230 -1.99 26.96 -2.04
C LYS A 230 -3.33 26.23 -1.99
N ARG A 231 -4.16 26.41 -3.02
CA ARG A 231 -5.46 25.78 -3.11
C ARG A 231 -5.35 24.26 -3.21
N PHE A 232 -4.40 23.75 -3.98
CA PHE A 232 -4.12 22.31 -4.06
C PHE A 232 -3.84 21.72 -2.67
N TYR A 233 -2.93 22.34 -1.90
CA TYR A 233 -2.59 21.83 -0.58
C TYR A 233 -3.70 22.05 0.46
N GLU A 234 -4.52 23.08 0.34
CA GLU A 234 -5.74 23.24 1.16
C GLU A 234 -6.70 22.06 0.95
N ARG A 235 -6.92 21.66 -0.31
CA ARG A 235 -7.76 20.51 -0.66
C ARG A 235 -7.14 19.20 -0.18
N TYR A 236 -5.86 18.99 -0.44
CA TYR A 236 -5.12 17.79 -0.01
C TYR A 236 -5.17 17.63 1.52
N ALA A 237 -4.84 18.67 2.26
CA ALA A 237 -4.92 18.65 3.72
C ALA A 237 -6.37 18.50 4.23
N GLY A 238 -7.34 19.04 3.50
CA GLY A 238 -8.76 18.85 3.78
C GLY A 238 -9.17 17.39 3.72
N LEU A 239 -8.77 16.66 2.66
CA LEU A 239 -9.00 15.24 2.52
C LEU A 239 -8.36 14.43 3.65
N ILE A 240 -7.09 14.71 3.99
CA ILE A 240 -6.40 14.03 5.09
C ILE A 240 -7.19 14.20 6.39
N ARG A 241 -7.62 15.42 6.73
CA ARG A 241 -8.43 15.68 7.92
C ARG A 241 -9.77 14.94 7.89
N ALA A 242 -10.47 14.94 6.75
CA ALA A 242 -11.76 14.28 6.60
C ALA A 242 -11.65 12.76 6.76
N PHE A 243 -10.58 12.16 6.26
CA PHE A 243 -10.37 10.72 6.32
C PHE A 243 -9.89 10.26 7.71
N HIS A 244 -8.94 10.96 8.31
CA HIS A 244 -8.38 10.58 9.60
C HIS A 244 -9.34 10.86 10.77
N SER A 245 -10.23 11.84 10.66
CA SER A 245 -11.25 12.10 11.69
C SER A 245 -12.25 10.94 11.85
N LYS A 246 -12.35 10.07 10.86
CA LYS A 246 -13.24 8.89 10.82
C LYS A 246 -12.48 7.57 10.92
N ALA A 247 -11.15 7.61 10.98
CA ALA A 247 -10.32 6.41 11.06
C ALA A 247 -10.69 5.60 12.32
N LYS A 248 -10.93 4.31 12.12
CA LYS A 248 -11.16 3.33 13.18
C LYS A 248 -9.93 2.43 13.23
N LEU A 249 -8.97 2.81 14.04
CA LEU A 249 -7.79 1.99 14.34
C LEU A 249 -8.05 1.07 15.52
#